data_aa94a04d299db984a811e64d252b19fe
#
_entry.id   aa94a04d299db984a811e64d252b19fe
#
_cell.length_a   1.000
_cell.length_b   1.000
_cell.length_c   1.000
_cell.angle_alpha   90.00
_cell.angle_beta   90.00
_cell.angle_gamma   90.00
#
_symmetry.space_group_name_H-M   'P 1'
#
loop_
_entity.id
_entity.type
_entity.pdbx_description
1 polymer ?
#
loop_
_entity_poly.entity_id
_entity_poly.type
_entity_poly.pdbx_seq_one_letter_code
_entity_poly.pdbx_strand_id
1 'polypeptide(L)'
;MSKNLEGKKSPNFSGECTSETKFKLSELNKNLVLYFYPKDSTPGCTTESQDFRDLYKKFLKHDTEIIGVSRDSLKSHENFKSKQSLPFELLSDPDEKVCKAFDVIKLKSMYGRKYLGVDRSTFLINKDKKIIKEWRGVKVKGHADEVLDAVINLL
;
A
#
# COMPACT_ATOMS: atom_id res chain seq x y z
N MET A 1 13.00 14.74 -6.34
CA MET A 1 12.62 14.61 -4.91
C MET A 1 11.15 14.32 -4.77
N SER A 2 10.82 13.43 -3.85
CA SER A 2 9.42 13.13 -3.54
C SER A 2 8.80 14.27 -2.76
N LYS A 3 7.55 14.59 -3.07
CA LYS A 3 6.79 15.55 -2.28
C LYS A 3 6.34 14.86 -0.99
N ASN A 4 6.45 15.56 0.13
CA ASN A 4 5.84 15.08 1.37
C ASN A 4 4.35 15.41 1.33
N LEU A 5 3.52 14.39 1.46
CA LEU A 5 2.07 14.53 1.37
C LEU A 5 1.38 14.59 2.73
N GLU A 6 2.14 14.48 3.82
CA GLU A 6 1.56 14.53 5.18
C GLU A 6 0.80 15.84 5.40
N GLY A 7 -0.37 15.72 5.98
CA GLY A 7 -1.24 16.86 6.25
C GLY A 7 -2.09 17.29 5.07
N LYS A 8 -1.88 16.72 3.90
CA LYS A 8 -2.63 17.09 2.69
C LYS A 8 -3.78 16.13 2.47
N LYS A 9 -4.77 16.59 1.73
CA LYS A 9 -5.87 15.73 1.28
C LYS A 9 -5.30 14.67 0.34
N SER A 10 -5.71 13.42 0.52
CA SER A 10 -5.29 12.33 -0.35
C SER A 10 -5.78 12.55 -1.79
N PRO A 11 -4.97 12.21 -2.80
CA PRO A 11 -5.51 12.07 -4.15
C PRO A 11 -6.70 11.12 -4.11
N ASN A 12 -7.75 11.44 -4.85
CA ASN A 12 -8.87 10.51 -5.01
C ASN A 12 -8.46 9.45 -6.04
N PHE A 13 -8.70 8.19 -5.72
CA PHE A 13 -8.32 7.12 -6.64
C PHE A 13 -9.30 5.96 -6.55
N SER A 14 -9.28 5.16 -7.60
CA SER A 14 -10.01 3.90 -7.67
C SER A 14 -9.20 2.90 -8.47
N GLY A 15 -9.51 1.63 -8.34
CA GLY A 15 -8.84 0.61 -9.10
C GLY A 15 -9.46 -0.76 -8.90
N GLU A 16 -9.16 -1.65 -9.84
CA GLU A 16 -9.61 -3.03 -9.73
C GLU A 16 -8.76 -3.79 -8.73
N CYS A 17 -9.43 -4.54 -7.88
CA CYS A 17 -8.80 -5.30 -6.81
C CYS A 17 -9.08 -6.79 -6.96
N THR A 18 -8.36 -7.56 -6.16
CA THR A 18 -8.59 -8.99 -5.99
C THR A 18 -10.02 -9.26 -5.54
N SER A 19 -10.44 -10.53 -5.60
CA SER A 19 -11.78 -10.98 -5.21
C SER A 19 -12.90 -10.34 -6.05
N GLU A 20 -12.58 -9.98 -7.30
CA GLU A 20 -13.54 -9.37 -8.24
C GLU A 20 -14.19 -8.10 -7.68
N THR A 21 -13.42 -7.32 -6.90
CA THR A 21 -13.90 -6.08 -6.30
C THR A 21 -13.24 -4.87 -6.95
N LYS A 22 -13.88 -3.72 -6.77
CA LYS A 22 -13.31 -2.44 -7.18
C LYS A 22 -13.22 -1.53 -5.95
N PHE A 23 -12.05 -0.97 -5.72
CA PHE A 23 -11.84 -0.05 -4.62
C PHE A 23 -12.03 1.40 -5.09
N LYS A 24 -12.79 2.18 -4.33
CA LYS A 24 -12.92 3.62 -4.52
C LYS A 24 -12.70 4.30 -3.17
N LEU A 25 -11.70 5.16 -3.10
CA LEU A 25 -11.39 5.85 -1.85
C LEU A 25 -12.60 6.64 -1.33
N SER A 26 -13.32 7.29 -2.24
CA SER A 26 -14.48 8.12 -1.88
C SER A 26 -15.61 7.34 -1.19
N GLU A 27 -15.66 6.01 -1.37
CA GLU A 27 -16.68 5.15 -0.77
C GLU A 27 -16.24 4.47 0.52
N LEU A 28 -14.97 4.64 0.91
CA LEU A 28 -14.45 4.00 2.12
C LEU A 28 -14.81 4.82 3.35
N ASN A 29 -15.43 4.18 4.33
CA ASN A 29 -15.83 4.81 5.59
C ASN A 29 -14.92 4.47 6.76
N LYS A 30 -13.70 4.08 6.47
CA LYS A 30 -12.68 3.69 7.44
C LYS A 30 -11.39 4.46 7.18
N ASN A 31 -10.48 4.41 8.15
CA ASN A 31 -9.10 4.80 7.89
C ASN A 31 -8.46 3.77 6.97
N LEU A 32 -7.43 4.17 6.25
CA LEU A 32 -6.79 3.31 5.25
C LEU A 32 -5.28 3.30 5.43
N VAL A 33 -4.71 2.11 5.47
CA VAL A 33 -3.29 1.89 5.26
C VAL A 33 -3.13 1.46 3.80
N LEU A 34 -2.47 2.29 3.01
CA LEU A 34 -2.23 2.05 1.60
C LEU A 34 -0.73 1.81 1.43
N TYR A 35 -0.33 0.56 1.14
CA TYR A 35 1.09 0.29 0.95
C TYR A 35 1.41 -0.08 -0.50
N PHE A 36 2.44 0.58 -1.03
CA PHE A 36 2.93 0.37 -2.39
C PHE A 36 4.17 -0.51 -2.32
N TYR A 37 4.24 -1.52 -3.19
CA TYR A 37 5.39 -2.42 -3.23
C TYR A 37 5.78 -2.74 -4.66
N PRO A 38 7.05 -3.11 -4.91
CA PRO A 38 7.54 -3.27 -6.28
C PRO A 38 6.92 -4.42 -7.06
N LYS A 39 6.76 -5.61 -6.47
CA LYS A 39 6.33 -6.78 -7.24
C LYS A 39 5.88 -7.93 -6.36
N ASP A 40 4.76 -8.56 -6.75
CA ASP A 40 4.25 -9.77 -6.09
C ASP A 40 5.30 -10.88 -6.05
N SER A 41 5.24 -11.69 -5.01
CA SER A 41 6.02 -12.93 -4.88
C SER A 41 7.53 -12.73 -4.79
N THR A 42 8.00 -11.50 -4.59
CA THR A 42 9.40 -11.23 -4.25
C THR A 42 9.59 -11.34 -2.75
N PRO A 43 10.81 -11.66 -2.24
CA PRO A 43 11.00 -11.92 -0.80
C PRO A 43 10.57 -10.78 0.11
N GLY A 44 11.00 -9.55 -0.16
CA GLY A 44 10.64 -8.40 0.68
C GLY A 44 9.15 -8.09 0.65
N CYS A 45 8.54 -8.13 -0.52
CA CYS A 45 7.11 -7.86 -0.67
C CYS A 45 6.27 -8.96 -0.01
N THR A 46 6.72 -10.20 -0.08
CA THR A 46 6.04 -11.32 0.59
C THR A 46 6.09 -11.13 2.11
N THR A 47 7.26 -10.81 2.66
CA THR A 47 7.40 -10.58 4.10
C THR A 47 6.56 -9.40 4.57
N GLU A 48 6.57 -8.30 3.84
CA GLU A 48 5.77 -7.11 4.18
C GLU A 48 4.28 -7.45 4.22
N SER A 49 3.79 -8.14 3.19
CA SER A 49 2.38 -8.51 3.11
C SER A 49 2.00 -9.48 4.23
N GLN A 50 2.88 -10.43 4.57
CA GLN A 50 2.64 -11.35 5.69
C GLN A 50 2.60 -10.61 7.02
N ASP A 51 3.47 -9.62 7.22
CA ASP A 51 3.49 -8.84 8.44
C ASP A 51 2.17 -8.06 8.62
N PHE A 52 1.68 -7.43 7.56
CA PHE A 52 0.38 -6.77 7.59
C PHE A 52 -0.76 -7.78 7.79
N ARG A 53 -0.68 -8.95 7.15
CA ARG A 53 -1.66 -10.02 7.33
C ARG A 53 -1.80 -10.39 8.79
N ASP A 54 -0.67 -10.60 9.46
CA ASP A 54 -0.66 -11.07 10.85
C ASP A 54 -1.20 -10.02 11.82
N LEU A 55 -1.20 -8.75 11.44
CA LEU A 55 -1.71 -7.64 12.25
C LEU A 55 -3.09 -7.15 11.80
N TYR A 56 -3.66 -7.73 10.75
CA TYR A 56 -4.86 -7.19 10.11
C TYR A 56 -6.04 -7.03 11.09
N LYS A 57 -6.27 -7.99 11.95
CA LYS A 57 -7.36 -7.91 12.94
C LYS A 57 -7.18 -6.72 13.89
N LYS A 58 -5.93 -6.41 14.24
CA LYS A 58 -5.63 -5.25 15.08
C LYS A 58 -5.92 -3.94 14.36
N PHE A 59 -5.59 -3.86 13.07
CA PHE A 59 -5.95 -2.70 12.26
C PHE A 59 -7.47 -2.53 12.20
N LEU A 60 -8.21 -3.62 11.97
CA LEU A 60 -9.67 -3.56 11.94
C LEU A 60 -10.29 -3.10 13.26
N LYS A 61 -9.69 -3.47 14.39
CA LYS A 61 -10.15 -2.98 15.71
C LYS A 61 -10.05 -1.46 15.83
N HIS A 62 -9.13 -0.86 15.08
CA HIS A 62 -8.95 0.60 15.05
C HIS A 62 -9.61 1.21 13.82
N ASP A 63 -10.62 0.55 13.27
CA ASP A 63 -11.41 1.02 12.15
C ASP A 63 -10.53 1.38 10.93
N THR A 64 -9.53 0.54 10.67
CA THR A 64 -8.55 0.76 9.62
C THR A 64 -8.51 -0.43 8.66
N GLU A 65 -8.67 -0.14 7.37
CA GLU A 65 -8.54 -1.14 6.30
C GLU A 65 -7.12 -1.09 5.72
N ILE A 66 -6.71 -2.17 5.07
CA ILE A 66 -5.41 -2.28 4.40
C ILE A 66 -5.63 -2.59 2.94
N ILE A 67 -4.96 -1.88 2.06
CA ILE A 67 -4.91 -2.16 0.62
C ILE A 67 -3.45 -2.14 0.18
N GLY A 68 -3.01 -3.22 -0.47
CA GLY A 68 -1.69 -3.25 -1.11
C GLY A 68 -1.81 -2.87 -2.57
N VAL A 69 -0.82 -2.17 -3.09
CA VAL A 69 -0.80 -1.70 -4.48
C VAL A 69 0.52 -2.04 -5.14
N SER A 70 0.46 -2.63 -6.32
CA SER A 70 1.62 -2.75 -7.20
C SER A 70 1.17 -2.67 -8.66
N ARG A 71 2.15 -2.68 -9.57
CA ARG A 71 1.89 -2.65 -11.01
C ARG A 71 1.58 -4.02 -11.58
N ASP A 72 1.54 -5.05 -10.75
CA ASP A 72 1.23 -6.41 -11.19
C ASP A 72 -0.21 -6.52 -11.68
N SER A 73 -0.46 -7.54 -12.51
CA SER A 73 -1.80 -7.82 -13.02
C SER A 73 -2.72 -8.37 -11.93
N LEU A 74 -4.02 -8.32 -12.17
CA LEU A 74 -4.99 -8.94 -11.25
C LEU A 74 -4.73 -10.42 -11.08
N LYS A 75 -4.36 -11.12 -12.15
CA LYS A 75 -4.04 -12.55 -12.06
C LYS A 75 -2.88 -12.80 -11.11
N SER A 76 -1.82 -12.01 -11.21
CA SER A 76 -0.68 -12.10 -10.30
C SER A 76 -1.10 -11.83 -8.86
N HIS A 77 -1.91 -10.78 -8.66
CA HIS A 77 -2.42 -10.42 -7.33
C HIS A 77 -3.30 -11.52 -6.74
N GLU A 78 -4.18 -12.14 -7.54
CA GLU A 78 -5.01 -13.23 -7.04
C GLU A 78 -4.16 -14.42 -6.59
N ASN A 79 -3.14 -14.77 -7.36
CA ASN A 79 -2.22 -15.84 -7.00
C ASN A 79 -1.45 -15.51 -5.71
N PHE A 80 -0.96 -14.29 -5.60
CA PHE A 80 -0.20 -13.83 -4.44
C PHE A 80 -1.08 -13.80 -3.19
N LYS A 81 -2.28 -13.24 -3.31
CA LYS A 81 -3.24 -13.20 -2.21
C LYS A 81 -3.58 -14.60 -1.72
N SER A 82 -3.87 -15.52 -2.63
CA SER A 82 -4.20 -16.90 -2.30
C SER A 82 -3.02 -17.62 -1.65
N LYS A 83 -1.85 -17.52 -2.24
CA LYS A 83 -0.64 -18.21 -1.75
C LYS A 83 -0.24 -17.73 -0.38
N GLN A 84 -0.37 -16.45 -0.10
CA GLN A 84 0.01 -15.87 1.19
C GLN A 84 -1.15 -15.76 2.17
N SER A 85 -2.35 -16.19 1.78
CA SER A 85 -3.55 -16.14 2.63
C SER A 85 -3.82 -14.70 3.14
N LEU A 86 -3.73 -13.73 2.26
CA LEU A 86 -3.95 -12.33 2.64
C LEU A 86 -5.45 -12.08 2.86
N PRO A 87 -5.84 -11.53 4.02
CA PRO A 87 -7.25 -11.26 4.33
C PRO A 87 -7.75 -9.93 3.76
N PHE A 88 -6.87 -9.14 3.18
CA PHE A 88 -7.21 -7.85 2.58
C PHE A 88 -6.99 -7.92 1.06
N GLU A 89 -7.48 -6.91 0.35
CA GLU A 89 -7.41 -6.89 -1.09
C GLU A 89 -6.15 -6.21 -1.61
N LEU A 90 -5.75 -6.58 -2.82
CA LEU A 90 -4.64 -5.97 -3.53
C LEU A 90 -5.19 -5.25 -4.76
N LEU A 91 -4.78 -4.01 -4.97
CA LEU A 91 -5.18 -3.19 -6.10
C LEU A 91 -4.14 -3.30 -7.22
N SER A 92 -4.60 -3.58 -8.42
CA SER A 92 -3.76 -3.69 -9.61
C SER A 92 -3.66 -2.33 -10.29
N ASP A 93 -2.42 -1.84 -10.49
CA ASP A 93 -2.16 -0.52 -11.05
C ASP A 93 -1.15 -0.59 -12.21
N PRO A 94 -1.44 -1.39 -13.27
CA PRO A 94 -0.48 -1.58 -14.35
C PRO A 94 -0.19 -0.29 -15.14
N ASP A 95 -1.13 0.65 -15.16
CA ASP A 95 -0.96 1.94 -15.85
C ASP A 95 -0.33 3.01 -14.96
N GLU A 96 0.05 2.66 -13.75
CA GLU A 96 0.72 3.55 -12.79
C GLU A 96 -0.10 4.78 -12.35
N LYS A 97 -1.41 4.75 -12.53
CA LYS A 97 -2.26 5.89 -12.18
C LYS A 97 -2.21 6.20 -10.70
N VAL A 98 -2.37 5.19 -9.85
CA VAL A 98 -2.35 5.36 -8.39
C VAL A 98 -0.91 5.61 -7.92
N CYS A 99 0.04 4.87 -8.47
CA CYS A 99 1.46 5.05 -8.14
C CYS A 99 1.93 6.48 -8.43
N LYS A 100 1.54 7.04 -9.57
CA LYS A 100 1.91 8.41 -9.93
C LYS A 100 1.19 9.44 -9.07
N ALA A 101 -0.07 9.19 -8.73
CA ALA A 101 -0.84 10.10 -7.87
C ALA A 101 -0.17 10.28 -6.50
N PHE A 102 0.45 9.23 -5.97
CA PHE A 102 1.15 9.27 -4.69
C PHE A 102 2.66 9.49 -4.81
N ASP A 103 3.15 9.73 -6.04
CA ASP A 103 4.56 10.03 -6.31
C ASP A 103 5.50 8.94 -5.77
N VAL A 104 5.20 7.68 -6.08
CA VAL A 104 6.03 6.55 -5.63
C VAL A 104 6.84 5.90 -6.75
N ILE A 105 6.77 6.42 -7.98
CA ILE A 105 7.61 5.93 -9.08
C ILE A 105 8.93 6.70 -9.05
N LYS A 106 10.03 5.97 -8.85
CA LYS A 106 11.35 6.56 -8.69
C LYS A 106 12.36 5.90 -9.62
N LEU A 107 13.39 6.67 -9.97
CA LEU A 107 14.52 6.13 -10.72
C LEU A 107 15.35 5.26 -9.79
N LYS A 108 15.52 4.00 -10.17
CA LYS A 108 16.31 3.02 -9.43
C LYS A 108 17.50 2.57 -10.27
N SER A 109 18.54 2.07 -9.61
CA SER A 109 19.72 1.51 -10.26
C SER A 109 19.97 0.10 -9.76
N MET A 110 20.22 -0.83 -10.69
CA MET A 110 20.56 -2.20 -10.37
C MET A 110 21.56 -2.72 -11.41
N TYR A 111 22.71 -3.16 -10.95
CA TYR A 111 23.78 -3.66 -11.83
C TYR A 111 24.15 -2.67 -12.95
N GLY A 112 24.23 -1.37 -12.63
CA GLY A 112 24.56 -0.33 -13.59
C GLY A 112 23.42 0.11 -14.50
N ARG A 113 22.27 -0.55 -14.43
CA ARG A 113 21.08 -0.17 -15.21
C ARG A 113 20.17 0.73 -14.38
N LYS A 114 19.65 1.77 -15.03
CA LYS A 114 18.66 2.66 -14.43
C LYS A 114 17.28 2.28 -14.95
N TYR A 115 16.29 2.27 -14.06
CA TYR A 115 14.91 1.98 -14.43
C TYR A 115 13.95 2.69 -13.49
N LEU A 116 12.72 2.89 -13.95
CA LEU A 116 11.66 3.46 -13.12
C LEU A 116 10.94 2.32 -12.39
N GLY A 117 10.91 2.41 -11.08
CA GLY A 117 10.28 1.40 -10.25
C GLY A 117 9.52 2.00 -9.09
N VAL A 118 8.71 1.16 -8.43
CA VAL A 118 7.96 1.57 -7.25
C VAL A 118 8.91 1.67 -6.07
N ASP A 119 8.98 2.85 -5.45
CA ASP A 119 9.63 3.05 -4.17
C ASP A 119 8.68 2.53 -3.08
N ARG A 120 9.11 1.53 -2.32
CA ARG A 120 8.28 0.94 -1.26
C ARG A 120 7.83 2.04 -0.31
N SER A 121 6.53 2.27 -0.24
CA SER A 121 5.96 3.40 0.49
C SER A 121 4.64 3.01 1.13
N THR A 122 4.32 3.62 2.26
CA THR A 122 3.05 3.40 2.94
C THR A 122 2.45 4.75 3.32
N PHE A 123 1.13 4.86 3.17
CA PHE A 123 0.39 6.07 3.51
C PHE A 123 -0.73 5.71 4.48
N LEU A 124 -0.83 6.48 5.56
CA LEU A 124 -1.94 6.37 6.51
C LEU A 124 -2.92 7.49 6.20
N ILE A 125 -4.13 7.14 5.78
CA ILE A 125 -5.17 8.07 5.36
C ILE A 125 -6.34 7.94 6.33
N ASN A 126 -6.80 9.05 6.90
CA ASN A 126 -7.90 8.99 7.85
C ASN A 126 -9.27 8.97 7.15
N LYS A 127 -10.35 8.86 7.93
CA LYS A 127 -11.72 8.82 7.41
C LYS A 127 -12.09 10.04 6.59
N ASP A 128 -11.49 11.19 6.88
CA ASP A 128 -11.73 12.44 6.16
C ASP A 128 -10.87 12.56 4.90
N LYS A 129 -10.17 11.50 4.54
CA LYS A 129 -9.32 11.41 3.34
C LYS A 129 -8.09 12.30 3.43
N LYS A 130 -7.61 12.57 4.65
CA LYS A 130 -6.39 13.31 4.87
C LYS A 130 -5.23 12.33 5.11
N ILE A 131 -4.08 12.58 4.50
CA ILE A 131 -2.87 11.80 4.72
C ILE A 131 -2.27 12.24 6.04
N ILE A 132 -2.31 11.34 7.02
CA ILE A 132 -1.83 11.61 8.38
C ILE A 132 -0.34 11.36 8.49
N LYS A 133 0.15 10.33 7.81
CA LYS A 133 1.57 9.98 7.84
C LYS A 133 1.96 9.25 6.56
N GLU A 134 3.22 9.44 6.14
CA GLU A 134 3.77 8.69 5.04
C GLU A 134 5.13 8.10 5.43
N TRP A 135 5.44 6.95 4.83
CA TRP A 135 6.75 6.30 4.93
C TRP A 135 7.23 6.05 3.52
N ARG A 136 8.43 6.49 3.19
CA ARG A 136 9.05 6.28 1.88
C ARG A 136 10.37 5.56 2.05
N GLY A 137 10.82 4.86 1.02
CA GLY A 137 12.05 4.06 1.11
C GLY A 137 11.97 3.04 2.24
N VAL A 138 10.83 2.36 2.36
CA VAL A 138 10.52 1.50 3.50
C VAL A 138 11.46 0.30 3.57
N LYS A 139 11.95 0.03 4.77
CA LYS A 139 12.59 -1.23 5.12
C LYS A 139 11.55 -2.10 5.81
N VAL A 140 11.40 -3.34 5.35
CA VAL A 140 10.29 -4.21 5.75
C VAL A 140 10.31 -4.56 7.23
N LYS A 141 11.50 -4.80 7.80
CA LYS A 141 11.61 -5.25 9.20
C LYS A 141 10.99 -4.25 10.16
N GLY A 142 9.96 -4.68 10.89
CA GLY A 142 9.29 -3.85 11.90
C GLY A 142 8.35 -2.79 11.33
N HIS A 143 8.23 -2.69 10.01
CA HIS A 143 7.44 -1.63 9.39
C HIS A 143 5.94 -1.75 9.70
N ALA A 144 5.37 -2.95 9.57
CA ALA A 144 3.93 -3.13 9.83
C ALA A 144 3.57 -2.79 11.29
N ASP A 145 4.44 -3.15 12.24
CA ASP A 145 4.25 -2.77 13.65
C ASP A 145 4.31 -1.25 13.84
N GLU A 146 5.25 -0.59 13.16
CA GLU A 146 5.37 0.88 13.20
C GLU A 146 4.12 1.55 12.66
N VAL A 147 3.56 1.03 11.58
CA VAL A 147 2.33 1.56 10.99
C VAL A 147 1.15 1.36 11.96
N LEU A 148 1.06 0.19 12.60
CA LEU A 148 0.01 -0.06 13.58
C LEU A 148 0.12 0.90 14.77
N ASP A 149 1.33 1.14 15.27
CA ASP A 149 1.56 2.10 16.34
C ASP A 149 1.09 3.51 15.93
N ALA A 150 1.34 3.91 14.70
CA ALA A 150 0.87 5.20 14.20
C ALA A 150 -0.67 5.26 14.15
N VAL A 151 -1.33 4.18 13.75
CA VAL A 151 -2.80 4.10 13.76
C VAL A 151 -3.32 4.28 15.19
N ILE A 152 -2.74 3.58 16.15
CA ILE A 152 -3.16 3.66 17.55
C ILE A 152 -2.94 5.06 18.14
N ASN A 153 -1.83 5.70 17.82
CA ASN A 153 -1.43 6.95 18.45
C ASN A 153 -1.94 8.20 17.74
N LEU A 154 -2.24 8.13 16.44
CA LEU A 154 -2.58 9.31 15.63
C LEU A 154 -4.03 9.36 15.18
N LEU A 155 -4.77 8.28 15.33
CA LEU A 155 -6.18 8.21 14.88
C LEU A 155 -7.15 7.98 15.99
#